data_5bc20338a483a50ddf523de4aee91cda
#
_entry.id   5bc20338a483a50ddf523de4aee91cda
#
_cell.length_a   1.000
_cell.length_b   1.000
_cell.length_c   1.000
_cell.angle_alpha   90.00
_cell.angle_beta   90.00
_cell.angle_gamma   90.00
#
_symmetry.space_group_name_H-M   'P 1'
#
loop_
_entity.id
_entity.type
_entity.pdbx_description
1 polymer ?
#
loop_
_entity_poly.entity_id
_entity_poly.type
_entity_poly.pdbx_seq_one_letter_code
_entity_poly.pdbx_strand_id
1 'polypeptide(L)'
;MGWATAYITSLKAGETVSFRPTGGSMTGRIESGQLCTVEPIADTSTLQVDDIVLCKVGGSEYLHLIKAIKGDRFQIGNNRGFINGWVDANSIFGRCVRVEA
;
A
#
# COMPACT_ATOMS: atom_id res chain seq x y z
N MET A 1 4.14 12.41 -11.88
CA MET A 1 4.40 12.23 -10.47
C MET A 1 3.11 11.95 -9.72
N GLY A 2 3.11 10.95 -8.89
CA GLY A 2 1.94 10.62 -8.10
C GLY A 2 1.97 11.27 -6.72
N TRP A 3 0.86 11.17 -5.99
CA TRP A 3 0.72 11.74 -4.65
C TRP A 3 1.70 11.12 -3.64
N ALA A 4 2.17 9.89 -3.87
CA ALA A 4 3.00 9.15 -2.92
C ALA A 4 4.46 9.06 -3.33
N THR A 5 4.88 9.73 -4.40
CA THR A 5 6.25 9.59 -4.93
C THR A 5 7.31 9.87 -3.88
N ALA A 6 7.15 10.93 -3.08
CA ALA A 6 8.12 11.27 -2.02
C ALA A 6 8.17 10.20 -0.93
N TYR A 7 7.02 9.65 -0.55
CA TYR A 7 6.95 8.57 0.45
C TYR A 7 7.61 7.29 -0.08
N ILE A 8 7.39 6.96 -1.34
CA ILE A 8 8.02 5.79 -1.99
C ILE A 8 9.53 5.95 -1.99
N THR A 9 10.04 7.14 -2.30
CA THR A 9 11.48 7.41 -2.27
C THR A 9 12.05 7.16 -0.88
N SER A 10 11.39 7.64 0.17
CA SER A 10 11.82 7.42 1.55
C SER A 10 11.80 5.94 1.92
N LEU A 11 10.74 5.22 1.53
CA LEU A 11 10.64 3.78 1.79
C LEU A 11 11.75 3.00 1.09
N LYS A 12 12.11 3.36 -0.14
CA LYS A 12 13.21 2.74 -0.87
C LYS A 12 14.56 2.99 -0.19
N ALA A 13 14.68 4.11 0.54
CA ALA A 13 15.88 4.44 1.31
C ALA A 13 15.88 3.76 2.69
N GLY A 14 14.88 2.95 3.01
CA GLY A 14 14.79 2.23 4.28
C GLY A 14 14.11 3.00 5.40
N GLU A 15 13.42 4.10 5.07
CA GLU A 15 12.80 4.97 6.08
C GLU A 15 11.31 4.64 6.23
N THR A 16 10.83 4.70 7.48
CA THR A 16 9.41 4.64 7.81
C THR A 16 8.78 6.00 7.55
N VAL A 17 7.57 6.02 6.98
CA VAL A 17 6.85 7.24 6.68
C VAL A 17 5.48 7.23 7.35
N SER A 18 4.96 8.43 7.65
CA SER A 18 3.59 8.59 8.15
C SER A 18 2.92 9.71 7.38
N PHE A 19 1.65 9.51 7.02
CA PHE A 19 0.89 10.49 6.26
C PHE A 19 -0.61 10.25 6.46
N ARG A 20 -1.41 11.24 6.04
CA ARG A 20 -2.87 11.20 6.17
C ARG A 20 -3.49 11.12 4.77
N PRO A 21 -3.78 9.92 4.26
CA PRO A 21 -4.42 9.80 2.96
C PRO A 21 -5.85 10.35 3.02
N THR A 22 -6.34 10.80 1.87
CA THR A 22 -7.71 11.28 1.72
C THR A 22 -8.46 10.40 0.72
N GLY A 23 -9.79 10.47 0.77
CA GLY A 23 -10.64 9.69 -0.11
C GLY A 23 -11.31 8.53 0.61
N GLY A 24 -12.19 7.82 -0.08
CA GLY A 24 -13.03 6.79 0.50
C GLY A 24 -12.75 5.36 0.03
N SER A 25 -11.67 5.13 -0.73
CA SER A 25 -11.42 3.81 -1.32
C SER A 25 -11.11 2.74 -0.28
N MET A 26 -10.63 3.14 0.90
CA MET A 26 -10.27 2.24 1.99
C MET A 26 -11.21 2.35 3.20
N THR A 27 -12.38 2.98 3.03
CA THR A 27 -13.39 3.11 4.08
C THR A 27 -13.68 1.76 4.74
N GLY A 28 -13.72 1.73 6.06
CA GLY A 28 -13.81 0.51 6.85
C GLY A 28 -12.47 0.03 7.38
N ARG A 29 -11.39 0.31 6.68
CA ARG A 29 -10.01 0.02 7.11
C ARG A 29 -9.24 1.30 7.40
N ILE A 30 -9.37 2.31 6.53
CA ILE A 30 -8.77 3.64 6.70
C ILE A 30 -9.82 4.66 6.35
N GLU A 31 -10.14 5.56 7.30
CA GLU A 31 -11.00 6.70 7.04
C GLU A 31 -10.17 7.87 6.56
N SER A 32 -10.77 8.72 5.72
CA SER A 32 -10.08 9.90 5.18
C SER A 32 -9.51 10.77 6.30
N GLY A 33 -8.22 11.09 6.20
CA GLY A 33 -7.53 11.93 7.17
C GLY A 33 -6.93 11.22 8.37
N GLN A 34 -7.09 9.90 8.49
CA GLN A 34 -6.40 9.15 9.53
C GLN A 34 -4.90 9.09 9.26
N LEU A 35 -4.10 9.04 10.32
CA LEU A 35 -2.64 8.93 10.20
C LEU A 35 -2.25 7.48 9.97
N CYS A 36 -1.61 7.22 8.84
CA CYS A 36 -1.12 5.89 8.48
C CYS A 36 0.40 5.87 8.58
N THR A 37 0.93 4.87 9.27
CA THR A 37 2.37 4.63 9.37
C THR A 37 2.72 3.46 8.46
N VAL A 38 3.66 3.67 7.55
CA VAL A 38 4.06 2.69 6.54
C VAL A 38 5.55 2.42 6.71
N GLU A 39 5.90 1.14 6.82
CA GLU A 39 7.28 0.69 6.97
C GLU A 39 7.78 0.05 5.69
N PRO A 40 9.10 0.19 5.40
CA PRO A 40 9.71 -0.55 4.29
C PRO A 40 9.54 -2.05 4.47
N ILE A 41 9.53 -2.78 3.37
CA ILE A 41 9.42 -4.23 3.39
C ILE A 41 10.82 -4.82 3.14
N ALA A 42 11.40 -5.43 4.17
CA ALA A 42 12.70 -6.07 4.06
C ALA A 42 12.61 -7.43 3.37
N ASP A 43 11.50 -8.14 3.58
CA ASP A 43 11.29 -9.50 3.06
C ASP A 43 9.86 -9.60 2.52
N THR A 44 9.73 -9.65 1.20
CA THR A 44 8.43 -9.70 0.54
C THR A 44 7.68 -11.01 0.78
N SER A 45 8.37 -12.06 1.25
CA SER A 45 7.70 -13.32 1.60
C SER A 45 6.82 -13.18 2.85
N THR A 46 6.95 -12.08 3.61
CA THR A 46 6.10 -11.81 4.77
C THR A 46 4.76 -11.17 4.39
N LEU A 47 4.59 -10.75 3.16
CA LEU A 47 3.34 -10.13 2.71
C LEU A 47 2.21 -11.16 2.68
N GLN A 48 1.04 -10.73 3.15
CA GLN A 48 -0.14 -11.59 3.27
C GLN A 48 -1.36 -10.91 2.67
N VAL A 49 -2.35 -11.72 2.31
CA VAL A 49 -3.68 -11.21 1.94
C VAL A 49 -4.22 -10.35 3.09
N ASP A 50 -4.85 -9.26 2.74
CA ASP A 50 -5.37 -8.20 3.63
C ASP A 50 -4.33 -7.24 4.18
N ASP A 51 -3.05 -7.41 3.88
CA ASP A 51 -2.07 -6.36 4.17
C ASP A 51 -2.40 -5.10 3.37
N ILE A 52 -2.25 -3.94 4.02
CA ILE A 52 -2.39 -2.64 3.37
C ILE A 52 -0.99 -2.19 2.95
N VAL A 53 -0.80 -1.96 1.66
CA VAL A 53 0.52 -1.68 1.09
C VAL A 53 0.50 -0.40 0.26
N LEU A 54 1.63 0.30 0.27
CA LEU A 54 1.88 1.42 -0.65
C LEU A 54 2.55 0.83 -1.88
N CYS A 55 1.90 0.99 -3.04
CA CYS A 55 2.29 0.28 -4.25
C CYS A 55 1.98 1.10 -5.50
N LYS A 56 2.48 0.62 -6.64
CA LYS A 56 2.14 1.15 -7.97
C LYS A 56 1.47 0.06 -8.80
N VAL A 57 0.37 0.42 -9.45
CA VAL A 57 -0.31 -0.44 -10.41
C VAL A 57 -0.57 0.38 -11.67
N GLY A 58 -0.03 -0.06 -12.81
CA GLY A 58 -0.21 0.65 -14.06
C GLY A 58 0.31 2.09 -14.04
N GLY A 59 1.34 2.36 -13.26
CA GLY A 59 1.93 3.70 -13.14
C GLY A 59 1.25 4.62 -12.13
N SER A 60 0.13 4.22 -11.54
CA SER A 60 -0.55 4.98 -10.49
C SER A 60 -0.20 4.45 -9.12
N GLU A 61 -0.19 5.34 -8.12
CA GLU A 61 0.19 5.03 -6.75
C GLU A 61 -1.05 4.82 -5.90
N TYR A 62 -1.03 3.77 -5.06
CA TYR A 62 -2.16 3.41 -4.20
C TYR A 62 -1.68 2.97 -2.83
N LEU A 63 -2.47 3.29 -1.80
CA LEU A 63 -2.40 2.64 -0.50
C LEU A 63 -3.62 1.72 -0.41
N HIS A 64 -3.48 0.48 -0.86
CA HIS A 64 -4.58 -0.46 -1.03
C HIS A 64 -4.22 -1.82 -0.45
N LEU A 65 -5.17 -2.76 -0.53
CA LEU A 65 -5.05 -4.09 0.03
C LEU A 65 -4.42 -5.08 -0.95
N ILE A 66 -3.68 -6.04 -0.42
CA ILE A 66 -3.39 -7.28 -1.14
C ILE A 66 -4.64 -8.14 -1.06
N LYS A 67 -5.28 -8.39 -2.19
CA LYS A 67 -6.53 -9.16 -2.27
C LYS A 67 -6.28 -10.65 -2.51
N ALA A 68 -5.18 -10.98 -3.18
CA ALA A 68 -4.80 -12.36 -3.47
C ALA A 68 -3.30 -12.43 -3.75
N ILE A 69 -2.71 -13.58 -3.52
CA ILE A 69 -1.30 -13.85 -3.80
C ILE A 69 -1.22 -15.13 -4.62
N LYS A 70 -0.47 -15.08 -5.72
CA LYS A 70 -0.23 -16.23 -6.56
C LYS A 70 1.24 -16.26 -6.94
N GLY A 71 1.99 -17.17 -6.32
CA GLY A 71 3.43 -17.22 -6.49
C GLY A 71 4.07 -15.93 -5.98
N ASP A 72 4.77 -15.22 -6.85
CA ASP A 72 5.41 -13.93 -6.56
C ASP A 72 4.60 -12.75 -7.08
N ARG A 73 3.31 -12.95 -7.40
CA ARG A 73 2.40 -11.91 -7.89
C ARG A 73 1.34 -11.60 -6.85
N PHE A 74 0.97 -10.33 -6.77
CA PHE A 74 0.05 -9.80 -5.76
C PHE A 74 -1.08 -9.05 -6.46
N GLN A 75 -2.32 -9.43 -6.15
CA GLN A 75 -3.49 -8.71 -6.64
C GLN A 75 -3.80 -7.56 -5.70
N ILE A 76 -3.89 -6.35 -6.24
CA ILE A 76 -4.12 -5.13 -5.48
C ILE A 76 -5.56 -4.67 -5.71
N GLY A 77 -6.22 -4.27 -4.64
CA GLY A 77 -7.57 -3.73 -4.70
C GLY A 77 -7.91 -2.89 -3.48
N ASN A 78 -9.03 -2.19 -3.54
CA ASN A 78 -9.47 -1.36 -2.43
C ASN A 78 -10.43 -2.13 -1.52
N ASN A 79 -10.89 -1.46 -0.43
CA ASN A 79 -11.80 -2.09 0.53
C ASN A 79 -13.27 -1.96 0.11
N ARG A 80 -13.54 -1.53 -1.12
CA ARG A 80 -14.88 -1.40 -1.68
C ARG A 80 -15.12 -2.36 -2.85
N GLY A 81 -14.21 -3.32 -3.04
CA GLY A 81 -14.36 -4.37 -4.04
C GLY A 81 -13.76 -4.07 -5.41
N PHE A 82 -13.13 -2.90 -5.59
CA PHE A 82 -12.45 -2.59 -6.84
C PHE A 82 -11.09 -3.27 -6.89
N ILE A 83 -10.77 -3.90 -8.02
CA ILE A 83 -9.48 -4.55 -8.25
C ILE A 83 -8.66 -3.67 -9.21
N ASN A 84 -7.47 -3.28 -8.76
CA ASN A 84 -6.55 -2.46 -9.56
C ASN A 84 -5.76 -3.31 -10.57
N GLY A 85 -5.35 -4.51 -10.17
CA GLY A 85 -4.58 -5.40 -11.02
C GLY A 85 -3.57 -6.24 -10.25
N TRP A 86 -2.73 -6.95 -10.97
CA TRP A 86 -1.67 -7.79 -10.42
C TRP A 86 -0.31 -7.13 -10.60
N VAL A 87 0.53 -7.19 -9.57
CA VAL A 87 1.88 -6.62 -9.60
C VAL A 87 2.86 -7.63 -9.02
N ASP A 88 4.15 -7.42 -9.31
CA ASP A 88 5.22 -8.15 -8.63
C ASP A 88 5.69 -7.38 -7.39
N ALA A 89 6.60 -7.98 -6.63
CA ALA A 89 7.09 -7.40 -5.38
C ALA A 89 7.81 -6.06 -5.60
N ASN A 90 8.40 -5.82 -6.78
CA ASN A 90 9.11 -4.58 -7.06
C ASN A 90 8.18 -3.36 -7.11
N SER A 91 6.88 -3.58 -7.24
CA SER A 91 5.89 -2.52 -7.25
C SER A 91 5.25 -2.28 -5.88
N ILE A 92 5.68 -2.99 -4.85
CA ILE A 92 5.20 -2.85 -3.47
C ILE A 92 6.35 -2.27 -2.64
N PHE A 93 6.14 -1.09 -2.05
CA PHE A 93 7.22 -0.31 -1.43
C PHE A 93 7.18 -0.31 0.09
N GLY A 94 6.01 -0.52 0.68
CA GLY A 94 5.88 -0.54 2.12
C GLY A 94 4.55 -1.13 2.56
N ARG A 95 4.47 -1.49 3.84
CA ARG A 95 3.27 -2.03 4.47
C ARG A 95 2.80 -1.10 5.57
N CYS A 96 1.51 -0.80 5.57
CA CYS A 96 0.89 -0.02 6.64
C CYS A 96 0.83 -0.87 7.91
N VAL A 97 1.43 -0.36 8.98
CA VAL A 97 1.52 -1.08 10.26
C VAL A 97 0.67 -0.43 11.35
N ARG A 98 0.18 0.80 11.12
CA ARG A 98 -0.63 1.51 12.08
C ARG A 98 -1.55 2.52 11.40
N VAL A 99 -2.79 2.58 11.87
CA VAL A 99 -3.77 3.58 11.46
C VAL A 99 -4.30 4.22 12.74
N GLU A 100 -4.21 5.55 12.85
CA GLU A 100 -4.63 6.29 14.05
C GLU A 100 -5.38 7.55 13.66
N ALA A 101 -6.10 8.08 14.64
CA ALA A 101 -6.86 9.30 14.44
C ALA A 101 -5.98 10.52 14.11
#